data_8c4ba0a80012efbad165750c6abde159
#
_entry.id   8c4ba0a80012efbad165750c6abde159
#
_cell.length_a   1.000
_cell.length_b   1.000
_cell.length_c   1.000
_cell.angle_alpha   90.00
_cell.angle_beta   90.00
_cell.angle_gamma   90.00
#
_symmetry.space_group_name_H-M   'P 1'
#
loop_
_entity.id
_entity.type
_entity.pdbx_description
1 polymer ?
#
loop_
_entity_poly.entity_id
_entity_poly.type
_entity_poly.pdbx_seq_one_letter_code
_entity_poly.pdbx_strand_id
1 'polypeptide(L)'
;MQITNYRNAVAKLKGILDNRASYLIIHYSCESFRERNQAKSPRITSIAIRSLESGQIESFSIHKIAEKKGVPLEQISDHYNELEYDMLCEYMTFLEKRDDKTFIHWNMRDINYGFHAIEHRFEVLRNEMRRRGSDSVQPVKLYKVADDHKIDLSGLLIQKYGQTYIGDPRMTSLIKLNGITPVTFLTGAEEAEAFENRDFIRLHQSTLGKVATFEKIIELAARNKLKTNTKWYEQCGCTPQEIFDFAKTNWIAAAILTVLSMIGGIVLGRLSNYIFPF
;
A
#
# COMPACT_ATOMS: atom_id res chain seq x y z
N MET A 1 -16.62 -15.26 -8.44
CA MET A 1 -15.85 -14.01 -8.47
C MET A 1 -14.80 -13.92 -7.36
N GLN A 2 -15.09 -14.23 -6.10
CA GLN A 2 -14.11 -14.21 -4.99
C GLN A 2 -12.98 -15.24 -5.13
N ILE A 3 -13.27 -16.46 -5.54
CA ILE A 3 -12.24 -17.51 -5.75
C ILE A 3 -11.19 -17.09 -6.79
N THR A 4 -11.62 -16.44 -7.88
CA THR A 4 -10.71 -15.93 -8.92
C THR A 4 -9.83 -14.82 -8.37
N ASN A 5 -10.40 -13.86 -7.62
CA ASN A 5 -9.67 -12.78 -6.98
C ASN A 5 -8.65 -13.30 -5.97
N TYR A 6 -9.04 -14.27 -5.14
CA TYR A 6 -8.15 -14.95 -4.20
C TYR A 6 -6.96 -15.62 -4.92
N ARG A 7 -7.24 -16.44 -5.97
CA ARG A 7 -6.19 -17.12 -6.74
C ARG A 7 -5.22 -16.13 -7.39
N ASN A 8 -5.74 -15.06 -7.99
CA ASN A 8 -4.94 -14.02 -8.60
C ASN A 8 -4.06 -13.30 -7.57
N ALA A 9 -4.62 -12.98 -6.39
CA ALA A 9 -3.88 -12.34 -5.33
C ALA A 9 -2.77 -13.24 -4.77
N VAL A 10 -3.05 -14.55 -4.58
CA VAL A 10 -2.04 -15.54 -4.16
C VAL A 10 -0.92 -15.66 -5.19
N ALA A 11 -1.27 -15.80 -6.48
CA ALA A 11 -0.30 -15.89 -7.56
C ALA A 11 0.57 -14.62 -7.65
N LYS A 12 -0.06 -13.43 -7.52
CA LYS A 12 0.67 -12.15 -7.55
C LYS A 12 1.63 -12.00 -6.38
N LEU A 13 1.19 -12.33 -5.14
CA LEU A 13 2.05 -12.29 -3.95
C LEU A 13 3.23 -13.27 -4.05
N LYS A 14 2.99 -14.47 -4.58
CA LYS A 14 4.05 -15.44 -4.83
C LYS A 14 5.03 -14.92 -5.87
N GLY A 15 4.54 -14.43 -7.01
CA GLY A 15 5.37 -13.86 -8.08
C GLY A 15 6.23 -12.68 -7.61
N ILE A 16 5.74 -11.87 -6.67
CA ILE A 16 6.53 -10.81 -6.04
C ILE A 16 7.73 -11.38 -5.27
N LEU A 17 7.54 -12.46 -4.51
CA LEU A 17 8.66 -13.08 -3.77
C LEU A 17 9.61 -13.87 -4.66
N ASP A 18 9.10 -14.49 -5.73
CA ASP A 18 9.89 -15.29 -6.65
C ASP A 18 10.78 -14.40 -7.55
N ASN A 19 10.39 -13.15 -7.79
CA ASN A 19 11.11 -12.19 -8.64
C ASN A 19 11.36 -10.85 -7.95
N ARG A 20 11.96 -10.87 -6.76
CA ARG A 20 12.19 -9.70 -5.90
C ARG A 20 12.90 -8.54 -6.61
N ALA A 21 13.80 -8.85 -7.53
CA ALA A 21 14.60 -7.86 -8.28
C ALA A 21 13.74 -6.88 -9.10
N SER A 22 12.55 -7.30 -9.54
CA SER A 22 11.63 -6.47 -10.34
C SER A 22 10.77 -5.53 -9.50
N TYR A 23 10.81 -5.62 -8.17
CA TYR A 23 9.87 -4.90 -7.31
C TYR A 23 10.55 -3.96 -6.33
N LEU A 24 10.00 -2.76 -6.25
CA LEU A 24 10.34 -1.73 -5.29
C LEU A 24 9.11 -1.40 -4.45
N ILE A 25 9.29 -1.19 -3.16
CA ILE A 25 8.23 -0.73 -2.26
C ILE A 25 8.37 0.77 -2.09
N ILE A 26 7.28 1.52 -2.26
CA ILE A 26 7.27 2.98 -2.12
C ILE A 26 6.24 3.45 -1.09
N HIS A 27 6.62 4.45 -0.32
CA HIS A 27 5.72 5.24 0.52
C HIS A 27 6.22 6.68 0.60
N TYR A 28 5.31 7.62 0.88
CA TYR A 28 5.67 9.01 1.12
C TYR A 28 4.86 9.62 2.24
N SER A 29 5.40 10.65 2.86
CA SER A 29 4.76 11.48 3.87
C SER A 29 4.48 12.85 3.29
N CYS A 30 3.33 13.42 3.62
CA CYS A 30 2.90 14.73 3.17
C CYS A 30 2.10 15.44 4.25
N GLU A 31 1.83 16.72 4.01
CA GLU A 31 0.97 17.57 4.80
C GLU A 31 -0.41 16.94 5.04
N SER A 32 -0.98 17.13 6.21
CA SER A 32 -2.30 16.61 6.58
C SER A 32 -3.42 17.09 5.66
N PHE A 33 -4.36 16.17 5.36
CA PHE A 33 -5.53 16.49 4.55
C PHE A 33 -6.66 17.18 5.32
N ARG A 34 -6.58 17.23 6.65
CA ARG A 34 -7.70 17.66 7.50
C ARG A 34 -7.95 19.18 7.49
N GLU A 35 -6.93 20.00 7.21
CA GLU A 35 -7.02 21.46 7.26
C GLU A 35 -6.95 22.15 5.89
N ARG A 36 -7.21 21.42 4.82
CA ARG A 36 -7.03 21.92 3.46
C ARG A 36 -8.12 22.87 3.01
N ASN A 37 -7.71 24.08 2.63
CA ASN A 37 -8.30 24.77 1.48
C ASN A 37 -8.09 23.89 0.24
N GLN A 38 -9.16 23.33 -0.35
CA GLN A 38 -9.15 22.35 -1.46
C GLN A 38 -8.35 22.78 -2.71
N ALA A 39 -7.81 24.00 -2.75
CA ALA A 39 -7.09 24.58 -3.89
C ALA A 39 -5.58 24.36 -3.88
N LYS A 40 -4.98 23.81 -2.82
CA LYS A 40 -3.51 23.65 -2.74
C LYS A 40 -3.11 22.18 -2.77
N SER A 41 -2.11 21.83 -3.61
CA SER A 41 -1.50 20.51 -3.59
C SER A 41 -0.74 20.28 -2.28
N PRO A 42 -0.76 19.05 -1.70
CA PRO A 42 -0.08 18.76 -0.43
C PRO A 42 1.42 18.94 -0.56
N ARG A 43 2.03 19.50 0.48
CA ARG A 43 3.48 19.56 0.60
C ARG A 43 4.03 18.19 0.96
N ILE A 44 5.05 17.73 0.23
CA ILE A 44 5.68 16.42 0.45
C ILE A 44 6.92 16.60 1.31
N THR A 45 7.04 15.81 2.36
CA THR A 45 8.16 15.90 3.31
C THR A 45 9.25 14.88 3.03
N SER A 46 8.85 13.67 2.64
CA SER A 46 9.79 12.58 2.36
C SER A 46 9.15 11.50 1.50
N ILE A 47 9.98 10.82 0.71
CA ILE A 47 9.65 9.65 -0.09
C ILE A 47 10.69 8.58 0.25
N ALA A 48 10.26 7.33 0.49
CA ALA A 48 11.15 6.20 0.70
C ALA A 48 10.83 5.11 -0.31
N ILE A 49 11.87 4.50 -0.87
CA ILE A 49 11.77 3.40 -1.83
C ILE A 49 12.70 2.29 -1.38
N ARG A 50 12.12 1.11 -1.11
CA ARG A 50 12.86 -0.07 -0.65
C ARG A 50 12.94 -1.11 -1.73
N SER A 51 14.15 -1.60 -2.01
CA SER A 51 14.36 -2.76 -2.89
C SER A 51 13.97 -4.03 -2.16
N LEU A 52 13.11 -4.85 -2.77
CA LEU A 52 12.77 -6.17 -2.22
C LEU A 52 13.92 -7.16 -2.34
N GLU A 53 14.82 -6.99 -3.30
CA GLU A 53 15.97 -7.87 -3.52
C GLU A 53 17.04 -7.66 -2.45
N SER A 54 17.53 -6.42 -2.33
CA SER A 54 18.67 -6.08 -1.45
C SER A 54 18.26 -5.61 -0.06
N GLY A 55 17.00 -5.23 0.14
CA GLY A 55 16.53 -4.59 1.37
C GLY A 55 17.03 -3.15 1.56
N GLN A 56 17.82 -2.62 0.62
CA GLN A 56 18.30 -1.24 0.66
C GLN A 56 17.15 -0.25 0.47
N ILE A 57 17.25 0.89 1.15
CA ILE A 57 16.27 1.97 1.04
C ILE A 57 16.94 3.19 0.45
N GLU A 58 16.43 3.64 -0.70
CA GLU A 58 16.69 4.97 -1.23
C GLU A 58 15.63 5.92 -0.67
N SER A 59 16.02 7.11 -0.23
CA SER A 59 15.06 8.04 0.35
C SER A 59 15.39 9.49 0.05
N PHE A 60 14.34 10.23 -0.23
CA PHE A 60 14.34 11.64 -0.55
C PHE A 60 13.59 12.36 0.57
N SER A 61 14.20 13.37 1.17
CA SER A 61 13.55 14.08 2.26
C SER A 61 14.01 15.53 2.33
N ILE A 62 13.09 16.39 2.74
CA ILE A 62 13.28 17.83 2.75
C ILE A 62 14.47 18.25 3.62
N HIS A 63 14.64 17.62 4.80
CA HIS A 63 15.74 17.93 5.70
C HIS A 63 17.11 17.52 5.13
N LYS A 64 17.18 16.42 4.34
CA LYS A 64 18.43 16.04 3.66
C LYS A 64 18.83 17.04 2.57
N ILE A 65 17.83 17.57 1.85
CA ILE A 65 18.10 18.65 0.86
C ILE A 65 18.53 19.92 1.59
N ALA A 66 17.89 20.27 2.72
CA ALA A 66 18.29 21.40 3.54
C ALA A 66 19.74 21.25 4.02
N GLU A 67 20.13 20.08 4.52
CA GLU A 67 21.52 19.78 4.92
C GLU A 67 22.49 19.95 3.74
N LYS A 68 22.20 19.38 2.56
CA LYS A 68 23.02 19.53 1.35
C LYS A 68 23.20 20.99 0.94
N LYS A 69 22.20 21.85 1.19
CA LYS A 69 22.21 23.28 0.86
C LYS A 69 22.71 24.18 1.99
N GLY A 70 23.04 23.63 3.14
CA GLY A 70 23.44 24.40 4.31
C GLY A 70 22.30 25.23 4.92
N VAL A 71 21.04 24.84 4.70
CA VAL A 71 19.86 25.48 5.30
C VAL A 71 19.60 24.85 6.67
N PRO A 72 19.60 25.64 7.75
CA PRO A 72 19.27 25.15 9.10
C PRO A 72 17.86 24.55 9.18
N LEU A 73 17.66 23.55 10.05
CA LEU A 73 16.38 22.85 10.18
C LEU A 73 15.24 23.80 10.53
N GLU A 74 15.49 24.82 11.33
CA GLU A 74 14.52 25.82 11.77
C GLU A 74 14.05 26.70 10.61
N GLN A 75 14.86 26.84 9.56
CA GLN A 75 14.59 27.66 8.36
C GLN A 75 13.98 26.87 7.20
N ILE A 76 13.79 25.56 7.34
CA ILE A 76 13.20 24.73 6.28
C ILE A 76 11.83 25.30 5.83
N SER A 77 11.03 25.80 6.75
CA SER A 77 9.69 26.35 6.45
C SER A 77 9.75 27.56 5.53
N ASP A 78 10.80 28.38 5.61
CA ASP A 78 10.97 29.60 4.82
C ASP A 78 11.43 29.28 3.39
N HIS A 79 12.13 28.16 3.22
CA HIS A 79 12.66 27.66 1.95
C HIS A 79 11.91 26.42 1.42
N TYR A 80 10.74 26.10 1.98
CA TYR A 80 10.07 24.81 1.78
C TYR A 80 9.89 24.45 0.31
N ASN A 81 9.32 25.33 -0.50
CA ASN A 81 9.02 25.05 -1.91
C ASN A 81 10.28 24.79 -2.75
N GLU A 82 11.38 25.46 -2.45
CA GLU A 82 12.66 25.28 -3.14
C GLU A 82 13.29 23.92 -2.77
N LEU A 83 13.32 23.62 -1.47
CA LEU A 83 13.84 22.36 -0.95
C LEU A 83 13.01 21.17 -1.43
N GLU A 84 11.67 21.30 -1.44
CA GLU A 84 10.77 20.28 -1.95
C GLU A 84 10.92 20.06 -3.45
N TYR A 85 11.10 21.14 -4.22
CA TYR A 85 11.37 21.04 -5.66
C TYR A 85 12.64 20.24 -5.94
N ASP A 86 13.74 20.53 -5.26
CA ASP A 86 15.01 19.81 -5.44
C ASP A 86 14.89 18.36 -5.00
N MET A 87 14.20 18.08 -3.90
CA MET A 87 13.89 16.72 -3.45
C MET A 87 13.13 15.94 -4.53
N LEU A 88 12.12 16.56 -5.13
CA LEU A 88 11.33 15.94 -6.19
C LEU A 88 12.12 15.78 -7.49
N CYS A 89 13.07 16.67 -7.80
CA CYS A 89 13.99 16.51 -8.91
C CYS A 89 14.87 15.26 -8.74
N GLU A 90 15.43 15.03 -7.55
CA GLU A 90 16.19 13.82 -7.23
C GLU A 90 15.31 12.56 -7.38
N TYR A 91 14.07 12.62 -6.89
CA TYR A 91 13.11 11.53 -7.01
C TYR A 91 12.73 11.23 -8.46
N MET A 92 12.42 12.22 -9.28
CA MET A 92 12.10 12.03 -10.71
C MET A 92 13.27 11.42 -11.48
N THR A 93 14.50 11.88 -11.20
CA THR A 93 15.73 11.33 -11.77
C THR A 93 15.95 9.87 -11.36
N PHE A 94 15.59 9.52 -10.13
CA PHE A 94 15.64 8.13 -9.64
C PHE A 94 14.64 7.25 -10.40
N LEU A 95 13.40 7.71 -10.58
CA LEU A 95 12.35 6.95 -11.29
C LEU A 95 12.75 6.68 -12.75
N GLU A 96 13.27 7.68 -13.47
CA GLU A 96 13.69 7.56 -14.87
C GLU A 96 14.70 6.42 -15.09
N LYS A 97 15.56 6.18 -14.10
CA LYS A 97 16.56 5.09 -14.14
C LYS A 97 16.01 3.73 -13.77
N ARG A 98 14.71 3.60 -13.49
CA ARG A 98 14.05 2.39 -12.98
C ARG A 98 12.68 2.18 -13.63
N ASP A 99 12.60 2.47 -14.91
CA ASP A 99 11.40 2.30 -15.73
C ASP A 99 10.98 0.82 -15.90
N ASP A 100 11.93 -0.10 -15.68
CA ASP A 100 11.72 -1.55 -15.68
C ASP A 100 11.13 -2.10 -14.38
N LYS A 101 11.00 -1.28 -13.31
CA LYS A 101 10.56 -1.73 -11.99
C LYS A 101 9.06 -1.54 -11.76
N THR A 102 8.50 -2.45 -10.99
CA THR A 102 7.11 -2.33 -10.49
C THR A 102 7.13 -1.83 -9.05
N PHE A 103 6.33 -0.81 -8.77
CA PHE A 103 6.25 -0.15 -7.47
C PHE A 103 5.07 -0.68 -6.66
N ILE A 104 5.35 -1.26 -5.50
CA ILE A 104 4.34 -1.72 -4.54
C ILE A 104 4.09 -0.59 -3.54
N HIS A 105 2.85 -0.20 -3.40
CA HIS A 105 2.43 0.91 -2.55
C HIS A 105 1.24 0.54 -1.66
N TRP A 106 0.91 1.40 -0.70
CA TRP A 106 -0.27 1.26 0.16
C TRP A 106 -1.22 2.42 -0.07
N ASN A 107 -2.38 2.17 -0.72
CA ASN A 107 -3.43 3.15 -0.99
C ASN A 107 -2.99 4.42 -1.76
N MET A 108 -1.88 4.41 -2.49
CA MET A 108 -1.40 5.55 -3.28
C MET A 108 -2.08 5.61 -4.66
N ARG A 109 -3.41 5.55 -4.69
CA ARG A 109 -4.23 5.47 -5.91
C ARG A 109 -5.21 6.63 -6.08
N ASP A 110 -5.32 7.48 -5.06
CA ASP A 110 -6.20 8.64 -5.08
C ASP A 110 -5.50 9.84 -5.73
N ILE A 111 -6.30 10.73 -6.35
CA ILE A 111 -5.78 11.96 -6.97
C ILE A 111 -5.14 12.90 -5.94
N ASN A 112 -5.58 12.82 -4.69
CA ASN A 112 -5.07 13.64 -3.59
C ASN A 112 -3.94 12.96 -2.81
N TYR A 113 -3.85 11.60 -2.92
CA TYR A 113 -2.80 10.82 -2.25
C TYR A 113 -2.36 9.67 -3.14
N GLY A 114 -1.22 9.85 -3.81
CA GLY A 114 -0.67 8.83 -4.71
C GLY A 114 0.34 9.41 -5.67
N PHE A 115 0.66 8.64 -6.70
CA PHE A 115 1.60 9.05 -7.75
C PHE A 115 1.16 10.34 -8.43
N HIS A 116 -0.13 10.48 -8.75
CA HIS A 116 -0.67 11.69 -9.36
C HIS A 116 -0.52 12.94 -8.48
N ALA A 117 -0.65 12.80 -7.17
CA ALA A 117 -0.43 13.90 -6.24
C ALA A 117 1.03 14.38 -6.26
N ILE A 118 1.98 13.43 -6.30
CA ILE A 118 3.42 13.73 -6.39
C ILE A 118 3.75 14.39 -7.74
N GLU A 119 3.24 13.82 -8.84
CA GLU A 119 3.39 14.36 -10.19
C GLU A 119 2.85 15.79 -10.29
N HIS A 120 1.64 16.01 -9.82
CA HIS A 120 1.01 17.33 -9.81
C HIS A 120 1.80 18.32 -8.96
N ARG A 121 2.25 17.92 -7.76
CA ARG A 121 3.05 18.78 -6.88
C ARG A 121 4.36 19.17 -7.54
N PHE A 122 5.05 18.25 -8.20
CA PHE A 122 6.26 18.55 -8.95
C PHE A 122 6.02 19.60 -10.05
N GLU A 123 4.92 19.48 -10.82
CA GLU A 123 4.60 20.48 -11.85
C GLU A 123 4.25 21.84 -11.28
N VAL A 124 3.52 21.90 -10.17
CA VAL A 124 3.21 23.16 -9.48
C VAL A 124 4.48 23.85 -9.06
N LEU A 125 5.41 23.14 -8.41
CA LEU A 125 6.68 23.71 -7.96
C LEU A 125 7.59 24.13 -9.14
N ARG A 126 7.69 23.30 -10.18
CA ARG A 126 8.46 23.61 -11.38
C ARG A 126 7.97 24.91 -12.02
N ASN A 127 6.66 25.10 -12.13
CA ASN A 127 6.07 26.31 -12.69
C ASN A 127 6.30 27.53 -11.78
N GLU A 128 6.28 27.34 -10.47
CA GLU A 128 6.60 28.38 -9.50
C GLU A 128 8.07 28.83 -9.62
N MET A 129 9.02 27.89 -9.66
CA MET A 129 10.45 28.19 -9.82
C MET A 129 10.73 28.94 -11.12
N ARG A 130 10.11 28.52 -12.24
CA ARG A 130 10.21 29.22 -13.52
C ARG A 130 9.71 30.66 -13.45
N ARG A 131 8.58 30.91 -12.79
CA ARG A 131 8.03 32.27 -12.63
C ARG A 131 8.91 33.19 -11.78
N ARG A 132 9.60 32.62 -10.81
CA ARG A 132 10.55 33.36 -9.96
C ARG A 132 11.86 33.73 -10.68
N GLY A 133 12.07 33.25 -11.92
CA GLY A 133 13.29 33.46 -12.67
C GLY A 133 14.51 32.80 -12.02
N SER A 134 14.28 31.73 -11.27
CA SER A 134 15.36 31.01 -10.59
C SER A 134 16.24 30.30 -11.62
N ASP A 135 17.54 30.66 -11.64
CA ASP A 135 18.58 29.96 -12.43
C ASP A 135 18.73 28.49 -11.98
N SER A 136 18.10 28.11 -10.88
CA SER A 136 18.12 26.78 -10.29
C SER A 136 17.04 25.81 -10.83
N VAL A 137 16.31 26.18 -11.89
CA VAL A 137 15.37 25.24 -12.53
C VAL A 137 16.16 24.13 -13.22
N GLN A 138 16.22 22.98 -12.54
CA GLN A 138 16.89 21.82 -13.11
C GLN A 138 16.14 21.30 -14.36
N PRO A 139 16.84 20.82 -15.39
CA PRO A 139 16.24 20.30 -16.62
C PRO A 139 15.64 18.89 -16.43
N VAL A 140 15.10 18.61 -15.23
CA VAL A 140 14.48 17.33 -14.89
C VAL A 140 13.08 17.25 -15.48
N LYS A 141 12.81 16.15 -16.19
CA LYS A 141 11.49 15.87 -16.76
C LYS A 141 10.58 15.24 -15.72
N LEU A 142 9.28 15.51 -15.83
CA LEU A 142 8.29 14.73 -15.12
C LEU A 142 8.34 13.29 -15.63
N TYR A 143 8.61 12.35 -14.73
CA TYR A 143 8.49 10.93 -15.00
C TYR A 143 7.19 10.40 -14.40
N LYS A 144 6.42 9.63 -15.18
CA LYS A 144 5.18 9.01 -14.77
C LYS A 144 5.35 7.50 -14.75
N VAL A 145 5.17 6.90 -13.60
CA VAL A 145 5.13 5.44 -13.49
C VAL A 145 3.86 4.93 -14.21
N ALA A 146 4.01 3.96 -15.11
CA ALA A 146 2.89 3.37 -15.83
C ALA A 146 1.97 2.58 -14.85
N ASP A 147 0.67 2.49 -15.16
CA ASP A 147 -0.29 1.89 -14.23
C ASP A 147 -0.10 0.37 -14.04
N ASP A 148 0.38 -0.32 -15.06
CA ASP A 148 0.77 -1.74 -15.00
C ASP A 148 2.03 -1.97 -14.15
N HIS A 149 2.82 -0.93 -13.91
CA HIS A 149 3.97 -0.92 -13.01
C HIS A 149 3.61 -0.46 -11.58
N LYS A 150 2.33 -0.46 -11.21
CA LYS A 150 1.86 -0.12 -9.86
C LYS A 150 1.09 -1.29 -9.25
N ILE A 151 1.38 -1.61 -7.99
CA ILE A 151 0.63 -2.61 -7.21
C ILE A 151 0.17 -1.99 -5.91
N ASP A 152 -1.14 -1.88 -5.72
CA ASP A 152 -1.71 -1.50 -4.43
C ASP A 152 -1.77 -2.71 -3.49
N LEU A 153 -0.86 -2.75 -2.52
CA LEU A 153 -0.79 -3.81 -1.53
C LEU A 153 -2.08 -3.92 -0.69
N SER A 154 -2.68 -2.79 -0.32
CA SER A 154 -3.95 -2.79 0.42
C SER A 154 -5.08 -3.44 -0.39
N GLY A 155 -5.18 -3.11 -1.68
CA GLY A 155 -6.12 -3.73 -2.61
C GLY A 155 -5.84 -5.22 -2.81
N LEU A 156 -4.58 -5.60 -2.93
CA LEU A 156 -4.16 -7.00 -3.08
C LEU A 156 -4.51 -7.86 -1.85
N LEU A 157 -4.35 -7.30 -0.64
CA LEU A 157 -4.78 -7.98 0.59
C LEU A 157 -6.30 -8.10 0.69
N ILE A 158 -7.06 -7.10 0.25
CA ILE A 158 -8.52 -7.18 0.15
C ILE A 158 -8.94 -8.30 -0.82
N GLN A 159 -8.29 -8.43 -1.96
CA GLN A 159 -8.56 -9.50 -2.93
C GLN A 159 -8.29 -10.89 -2.34
N LYS A 160 -7.25 -11.00 -1.49
CA LYS A 160 -6.87 -12.26 -0.86
C LYS A 160 -7.74 -12.62 0.34
N TYR A 161 -8.05 -11.65 1.20
CA TYR A 161 -8.63 -11.91 2.52
C TYR A 161 -10.05 -11.37 2.70
N GLY A 162 -10.58 -10.61 1.73
CA GLY A 162 -11.88 -9.94 1.81
C GLY A 162 -11.82 -8.54 2.43
N GLN A 163 -12.89 -7.78 2.29
CA GLN A 163 -12.96 -6.36 2.72
C GLN A 163 -12.78 -6.17 4.23
N THR A 164 -13.29 -7.09 5.02
CA THR A 164 -13.34 -7.03 6.50
C THR A 164 -12.20 -7.79 7.16
N TYR A 165 -11.12 -8.08 6.41
CA TYR A 165 -10.02 -8.91 6.88
C TYR A 165 -9.28 -8.33 8.08
N ILE A 166 -9.40 -7.04 8.33
CA ILE A 166 -8.82 -6.32 9.48
C ILE A 166 -9.60 -5.04 9.74
N GLY A 167 -9.59 -4.57 10.99
CA GLY A 167 -10.22 -3.30 11.38
C GLY A 167 -9.44 -2.06 10.90
N ASP A 168 -10.13 -0.93 10.82
CA ASP A 168 -9.51 0.36 10.49
C ASP A 168 -8.88 1.01 11.75
N PRO A 169 -7.77 1.71 11.60
CA PRO A 169 -6.91 1.88 10.42
C PRO A 169 -6.17 0.57 10.07
N ARG A 170 -6.36 0.07 8.86
CA ARG A 170 -5.90 -1.28 8.46
C ARG A 170 -4.42 -1.56 8.72
N MET A 171 -3.54 -0.61 8.39
CA MET A 171 -2.09 -0.78 8.58
C MET A 171 -1.74 -0.96 10.06
N THR A 172 -2.22 -0.06 10.92
CA THR A 172 -1.99 -0.12 12.37
C THR A 172 -2.53 -1.42 12.98
N SER A 173 -3.73 -1.82 12.56
CA SER A 173 -4.36 -3.05 13.03
C SER A 173 -3.62 -4.31 12.58
N LEU A 174 -3.09 -4.35 11.33
CA LEU A 174 -2.23 -5.43 10.86
C LEU A 174 -0.92 -5.53 11.64
N ILE A 175 -0.26 -4.39 11.87
CA ILE A 175 0.98 -4.31 12.66
C ILE A 175 0.73 -4.92 14.04
N LYS A 176 -0.31 -4.48 14.73
CA LYS A 176 -0.67 -4.96 16.07
C LYS A 176 -0.99 -6.45 16.10
N LEU A 177 -1.86 -6.92 15.19
CA LEU A 177 -2.31 -8.32 15.15
C LEU A 177 -1.17 -9.29 14.83
N ASN A 178 -0.21 -8.86 14.01
CA ASN A 178 0.91 -9.70 13.56
C ASN A 178 2.18 -9.54 14.41
N GLY A 179 2.16 -8.70 15.45
CA GLY A 179 3.33 -8.45 16.28
C GLY A 179 4.51 -7.86 15.49
N ILE A 180 4.20 -7.07 14.46
CA ILE A 180 5.23 -6.36 13.70
C ILE A 180 5.65 -5.16 14.53
N THR A 181 6.95 -5.04 14.86
CA THR A 181 7.48 -3.91 15.62
C THR A 181 8.31 -3.05 14.67
N PRO A 182 7.72 -2.03 14.04
CA PRO A 182 8.49 -1.10 13.23
C PRO A 182 9.37 -0.25 14.17
N VAL A 183 10.60 -0.01 13.77
CA VAL A 183 11.56 0.77 14.56
C VAL A 183 11.06 2.21 14.74
N THR A 184 10.42 2.76 13.70
CA THR A 184 9.84 4.09 13.71
C THR A 184 8.55 4.05 12.87
N PHE A 185 7.40 4.18 13.51
CA PHE A 185 6.11 4.18 12.83
C PHE A 185 5.22 5.24 13.47
N LEU A 186 4.75 6.17 12.66
CA LEU A 186 3.75 7.15 13.06
C LEU A 186 2.41 6.79 12.43
N THR A 187 1.36 6.90 13.21
CA THR A 187 -0.02 6.91 12.70
C THR A 187 -0.27 8.18 11.88
N GLY A 188 -1.33 8.22 11.10
CA GLY A 188 -1.67 9.43 10.33
C GLY A 188 -1.89 10.67 11.21
N ALA A 189 -2.39 10.51 12.45
CA ALA A 189 -2.55 11.60 13.40
C ALA A 189 -1.18 12.11 13.92
N GLU A 190 -0.28 11.19 14.26
CA GLU A 190 1.08 11.53 14.71
C GLU A 190 1.92 12.14 13.57
N GLU A 191 1.71 11.73 12.31
CA GLU A 191 2.35 12.36 11.15
C GLU A 191 1.85 13.80 10.95
N ALA A 192 0.56 14.04 11.12
CA ALA A 192 0.00 15.38 11.07
C ALA A 192 0.60 16.27 12.15
N GLU A 193 0.65 15.79 13.40
CA GLU A 193 1.28 16.50 14.53
C GLU A 193 2.77 16.76 14.27
N ALA A 194 3.52 15.78 13.80
CA ALA A 194 4.93 15.95 13.48
C ALA A 194 5.15 16.98 12.35
N PHE A 195 4.25 17.06 11.38
CA PHE A 195 4.29 18.07 10.34
C PHE A 195 4.08 19.49 10.90
N GLU A 196 3.05 19.68 11.75
CA GLU A 196 2.79 20.96 12.42
C GLU A 196 3.97 21.40 13.30
N ASN A 197 4.59 20.45 13.99
CA ASN A 197 5.76 20.69 14.83
C ASN A 197 7.07 20.83 14.03
N ARG A 198 7.02 20.76 12.69
CA ARG A 198 8.19 20.82 11.78
C ARG A 198 9.24 19.73 12.05
N ASP A 199 8.82 18.60 12.61
CA ASP A 199 9.68 17.45 12.89
C ASP A 199 9.87 16.59 11.64
N PHE A 200 10.55 17.15 10.65
CA PHE A 200 10.76 16.51 9.34
C PHE A 200 11.63 15.25 9.43
N ILE A 201 12.51 15.18 10.42
CA ILE A 201 13.36 13.99 10.65
C ILE A 201 12.49 12.83 11.11
N ARG A 202 11.58 13.04 12.06
CA ARG A 202 10.67 12.03 12.57
C ARG A 202 9.70 11.54 11.47
N LEU A 203 9.20 12.45 10.62
CA LEU A 203 8.39 12.10 9.45
C LEU A 203 9.17 11.21 8.47
N HIS A 204 10.42 11.55 8.18
CA HIS A 204 11.26 10.73 7.31
C HIS A 204 11.52 9.35 7.91
N GLN A 205 11.83 9.26 9.20
CA GLN A 205 12.03 7.98 9.89
C GLN A 205 10.77 7.12 9.84
N SER A 206 9.58 7.70 10.01
CA SER A 206 8.31 7.00 9.85
C SER A 206 8.13 6.45 8.43
N THR A 207 8.47 7.25 7.41
CA THR A 207 8.38 6.82 6.01
C THR A 207 9.29 5.62 5.71
N LEU A 208 10.52 5.62 6.26
CA LEU A 208 11.46 4.48 6.20
C LEU A 208 10.89 3.24 6.91
N GLY A 209 10.34 3.40 8.11
CA GLY A 209 9.73 2.33 8.89
C GLY A 209 8.52 1.69 8.17
N LYS A 210 7.73 2.49 7.46
CA LYS A 210 6.56 2.01 6.72
C LYS A 210 6.93 1.12 5.53
N VAL A 211 7.94 1.47 4.73
CA VAL A 211 8.35 0.60 3.60
C VAL A 211 8.93 -0.73 4.08
N ALA A 212 9.65 -0.75 5.21
CA ALA A 212 10.10 -1.98 5.84
C ALA A 212 8.93 -2.82 6.38
N THR A 213 7.91 -2.16 6.92
CA THR A 213 6.68 -2.82 7.39
C THR A 213 5.91 -3.46 6.22
N PHE A 214 5.84 -2.80 5.07
CA PHE A 214 5.18 -3.37 3.88
C PHE A 214 5.88 -4.61 3.38
N GLU A 215 7.21 -4.64 3.35
CA GLU A 215 7.96 -5.86 3.02
C GLU A 215 7.57 -7.02 3.94
N LYS A 216 7.50 -6.77 5.24
CA LYS A 216 7.11 -7.80 6.21
C LYS A 216 5.69 -8.31 6.00
N ILE A 217 4.75 -7.41 5.70
CA ILE A 217 3.36 -7.77 5.38
C ILE A 217 3.32 -8.62 4.10
N ILE A 218 4.05 -8.24 3.04
CA ILE A 218 4.14 -9.00 1.79
C ILE A 218 4.65 -10.41 2.06
N GLU A 219 5.73 -10.55 2.82
CA GLU A 219 6.31 -11.86 3.15
C GLU A 219 5.33 -12.75 3.92
N LEU A 220 4.70 -12.20 4.96
CA LEU A 220 3.72 -12.95 5.74
C LEU A 220 2.50 -13.35 4.89
N ALA A 221 2.01 -12.44 4.05
CA ALA A 221 0.88 -12.70 3.17
C ALA A 221 1.20 -13.75 2.10
N ALA A 222 2.36 -13.65 1.44
CA ALA A 222 2.76 -14.60 0.41
C ALA A 222 3.00 -16.02 0.97
N ARG A 223 3.48 -16.12 2.19
CA ARG A 223 3.71 -17.40 2.90
C ARG A 223 2.46 -17.92 3.64
N ASN A 224 1.29 -17.30 3.49
CA ASN A 224 0.06 -17.61 4.21
C ASN A 224 0.20 -17.56 5.76
N LYS A 225 1.09 -16.70 6.27
CA LYS A 225 1.36 -16.51 7.70
C LYS A 225 0.79 -15.20 8.25
N LEU A 226 0.24 -14.34 7.39
CA LEU A 226 -0.38 -13.09 7.83
C LEU A 226 -1.66 -13.42 8.61
N LYS A 227 -1.69 -13.01 9.88
CA LYS A 227 -2.88 -13.12 10.73
C LYS A 227 -3.89 -12.05 10.31
N THR A 228 -5.15 -12.46 10.16
CA THR A 228 -6.28 -11.60 9.79
C THR A 228 -7.51 -12.04 10.59
N ASN A 229 -8.58 -11.24 10.58
CA ASN A 229 -9.85 -11.58 11.20
C ASN A 229 -10.69 -12.53 10.33
N THR A 230 -10.30 -12.72 9.06
CA THR A 230 -11.04 -13.53 8.09
C THR A 230 -10.83 -15.00 8.36
N LYS A 231 -11.91 -15.76 8.42
CA LYS A 231 -11.86 -17.21 8.56
C LYS A 231 -11.41 -17.85 7.25
N TRP A 232 -10.76 -19.00 7.32
CA TRP A 232 -10.16 -19.68 6.15
C TRP A 232 -11.18 -19.97 5.04
N TYR A 233 -12.42 -20.34 5.37
CA TYR A 233 -13.47 -20.62 4.40
C TYR A 233 -13.99 -19.34 3.70
N GLU A 234 -13.93 -18.19 4.37
CA GLU A 234 -14.24 -16.89 3.78
C GLU A 234 -13.14 -16.47 2.78
N GLN A 235 -11.88 -16.77 3.09
CA GLN A 235 -10.74 -16.48 2.19
C GLN A 235 -10.84 -17.25 0.88
N CYS A 236 -11.28 -18.51 0.94
CA CYS A 236 -11.40 -19.37 -0.23
C CYS A 236 -12.70 -19.17 -1.01
N GLY A 237 -13.60 -18.29 -0.56
CA GLY A 237 -14.93 -18.16 -1.17
C GLY A 237 -15.77 -19.44 -1.02
N CYS A 238 -15.60 -20.14 0.11
CA CYS A 238 -16.35 -21.35 0.43
C CYS A 238 -17.51 -21.06 1.41
N THR A 239 -18.07 -19.85 1.37
CA THR A 239 -19.29 -19.56 2.11
C THR A 239 -20.47 -20.30 1.50
N PRO A 240 -21.49 -20.72 2.30
CA PRO A 240 -22.68 -21.38 1.77
C PRO A 240 -23.34 -20.59 0.63
N GLN A 241 -23.35 -19.26 0.72
CA GLN A 241 -23.88 -18.37 -0.30
C GLN A 241 -23.11 -18.46 -1.62
N GLU A 242 -21.77 -18.43 -1.56
CA GLU A 242 -20.93 -18.48 -2.75
C GLU A 242 -20.92 -19.87 -3.40
N ILE A 243 -21.00 -20.94 -2.60
CA ILE A 243 -21.19 -22.31 -3.10
C ILE A 243 -22.51 -22.40 -3.85
N PHE A 244 -23.57 -21.82 -3.29
CA PHE A 244 -24.89 -21.80 -3.90
C PHE A 244 -24.94 -20.97 -5.18
N ASP A 245 -24.32 -19.78 -5.20
CA ASP A 245 -24.26 -18.91 -6.39
C ASP A 245 -23.39 -19.53 -7.48
N PHE A 246 -22.32 -20.24 -7.12
CA PHE A 246 -21.52 -21.01 -8.08
C PHE A 246 -22.30 -22.17 -8.68
N ALA A 247 -23.11 -22.87 -7.87
CA ALA A 247 -23.97 -23.94 -8.33
C ALA A 247 -25.08 -23.46 -9.30
N LYS A 248 -25.62 -22.24 -9.10
CA LYS A 248 -26.60 -21.65 -10.03
C LYS A 248 -26.04 -21.45 -11.44
N THR A 249 -24.75 -21.16 -11.56
CA THR A 249 -24.10 -20.86 -12.83
C THR A 249 -23.36 -22.05 -13.44
N ASN A 250 -23.19 -23.15 -12.68
CA ASN A 250 -22.44 -24.32 -13.11
C ASN A 250 -23.22 -25.60 -12.82
N TRP A 251 -23.78 -26.23 -13.88
CA TRP A 251 -24.61 -27.42 -13.76
C TRP A 251 -23.92 -28.62 -13.09
N ILE A 252 -22.59 -28.76 -13.26
CA ILE A 252 -21.79 -29.82 -12.61
C ILE A 252 -21.75 -29.59 -11.09
N ALA A 253 -21.51 -28.35 -10.66
CA ALA A 253 -21.52 -27.98 -9.25
C ALA A 253 -22.91 -28.18 -8.62
N ALA A 254 -23.98 -27.85 -9.37
CA ALA A 254 -25.36 -28.12 -8.96
C ALA A 254 -25.60 -29.60 -8.78
N ALA A 255 -25.19 -30.46 -9.70
CA ALA A 255 -25.31 -31.90 -9.60
C ALA A 255 -24.54 -32.47 -8.40
N ILE A 256 -23.30 -32.03 -8.16
CA ILE A 256 -22.51 -32.46 -6.99
C ILE A 256 -23.19 -32.05 -5.68
N LEU A 257 -23.68 -30.83 -5.57
CA LEU A 257 -24.41 -30.35 -4.37
C LEU A 257 -25.68 -31.13 -4.13
N THR A 258 -26.41 -31.47 -5.19
CA THR A 258 -27.63 -32.30 -5.08
C THR A 258 -27.28 -33.70 -4.55
N VAL A 259 -26.28 -34.35 -5.08
CA VAL A 259 -25.80 -35.66 -4.60
C VAL A 259 -25.35 -35.61 -3.14
N LEU A 260 -24.57 -34.60 -2.75
CA LEU A 260 -24.13 -34.42 -1.36
C LEU A 260 -25.29 -34.16 -0.41
N SER A 261 -26.32 -33.42 -0.83
CA SER A 261 -27.52 -33.18 -0.01
C SER A 261 -28.36 -34.47 0.18
N MET A 262 -28.47 -35.32 -0.85
CA MET A 262 -29.11 -36.62 -0.75
C MET A 262 -28.38 -37.56 0.23
N ILE A 263 -27.03 -37.63 0.11
CA ILE A 263 -26.22 -38.43 1.04
C ILE A 263 -26.35 -37.90 2.47
N GLY A 264 -26.29 -36.59 2.67
CA GLY A 264 -26.51 -35.96 3.97
C GLY A 264 -27.90 -36.28 4.56
N GLY A 265 -28.94 -36.24 3.76
CA GLY A 265 -30.31 -36.61 4.15
C GLY A 265 -30.41 -38.07 4.59
N ILE A 266 -29.76 -38.99 3.86
CA ILE A 266 -29.77 -40.44 4.24
C ILE A 266 -29.02 -40.66 5.57
N VAL A 267 -27.87 -40.00 5.77
CA VAL A 267 -27.08 -40.10 6.99
C VAL A 267 -27.85 -39.53 8.19
N LEU A 268 -28.45 -38.35 8.02
CA LEU A 268 -29.28 -37.73 9.07
C LEU A 268 -30.54 -38.60 9.42
N GLY A 269 -31.19 -39.18 8.42
CA GLY A 269 -32.32 -40.08 8.61
C GLY A 269 -31.93 -41.35 9.39
N ARG A 270 -30.73 -41.92 9.11
CA ARG A 270 -30.22 -43.07 9.90
C ARG A 270 -29.85 -42.70 11.33
N LEU A 271 -29.24 -41.53 11.52
CA LEU A 271 -28.91 -41.00 12.85
C LEU A 271 -30.16 -40.70 13.67
N SER A 272 -31.21 -40.13 13.06
CA SER A 272 -32.49 -39.88 13.70
C SER A 272 -33.15 -41.17 14.21
N ASN A 273 -33.14 -42.25 13.40
CA ASN A 273 -33.65 -43.57 13.81
C ASN A 273 -32.81 -44.22 14.92
N TYR A 274 -31.56 -43.83 15.09
CA TYR A 274 -30.68 -44.32 16.16
C TYR A 274 -30.90 -43.58 17.48
N ILE A 275 -31.23 -42.27 17.40
CA ILE A 275 -31.41 -41.39 18.55
C ILE A 275 -32.86 -41.49 19.08
N PHE A 276 -33.81 -41.73 18.19
CA PHE A 276 -35.23 -41.87 18.52
C PHE A 276 -35.77 -43.19 17.96
N PRO A 277 -35.40 -44.35 18.60
CA PRO A 277 -36.04 -45.62 18.26
C PRO A 277 -37.46 -45.57 18.75
N PHE A 278 -38.44 -45.58 17.82
CA PHE A 278 -39.84 -45.83 18.14
C PHE A 278 -40.07 -47.31 18.39
#